data_693b379e246a3371b93af2243cfcb3bd
#
_entry.id   693b379e246a3371b93af2243cfcb3bd
#
_cell.length_a   1.000
_cell.length_b   1.000
_cell.length_c   1.000
_cell.angle_alpha   90.00
_cell.angle_beta   90.00
_cell.angle_gamma   90.00
#
_symmetry.space_group_name_H-M   'P 1'
#
loop_
_entity.id
_entity.type
_entity.pdbx_description
1 polymer ?
#
loop_
_entity_poly.entity_id
_entity_poly.type
_entity_poly.pdbx_seq_one_letter_code
_entity_poly.pdbx_strand_id
1 'polypeptide(L)'
;MKKAAPKFSVEEVLRATGGEVISKSSTVKRFCGISTDSRAVAPGNLFVALKGENFDGHDFVREVLEKEAAGVLIQDEEKVVPFLTRENTAIIRVAD
;
A
#
# COMPACT_ATOMS: atom_id res chain seq x y z
N MET A 1 10.52 -8.50 -24.84
CA MET A 1 11.08 -8.44 -23.49
C MET A 1 10.17 -7.65 -22.58
N LYS A 2 9.79 -8.24 -21.46
CA LYS A 2 8.95 -7.54 -20.49
C LYS A 2 9.76 -6.52 -19.73
N LYS A 3 9.23 -5.32 -19.64
CA LYS A 3 9.82 -4.28 -18.82
C LYS A 3 9.51 -4.57 -17.34
N ALA A 4 10.53 -4.61 -16.52
CA ALA A 4 10.32 -4.83 -15.09
C ALA A 4 9.60 -3.62 -14.48
N ALA A 5 8.74 -3.87 -13.49
CA ALA A 5 8.11 -2.79 -12.75
C ALA A 5 9.17 -2.00 -11.98
N PRO A 6 9.01 -0.68 -11.84
CA PRO A 6 9.96 0.11 -11.05
C PRO A 6 10.01 -0.39 -9.62
N LYS A 7 11.22 -0.43 -9.05
CA LYS A 7 11.41 -0.81 -7.66
C LYS A 7 11.77 0.42 -6.85
N PHE A 8 11.21 0.50 -5.65
CA PHE A 8 11.51 1.62 -4.75
C PHE A 8 11.37 1.15 -3.31
N SER A 9 12.09 1.82 -2.43
CA SER A 9 12.12 1.41 -1.03
C SER A 9 10.98 2.05 -0.24
N VAL A 10 10.66 1.44 0.90
CA VAL A 10 9.72 2.04 1.85
C VAL A 10 10.24 3.42 2.26
N GLU A 11 11.55 3.56 2.50
CA GLU A 11 12.12 4.85 2.88
C GLU A 11 11.90 5.93 1.84
N GLU A 12 12.01 5.57 0.56
CA GLU A 12 11.76 6.53 -0.52
C GLU A 12 10.32 7.03 -0.50
N VAL A 13 9.38 6.11 -0.26
CA VAL A 13 7.96 6.47 -0.16
C VAL A 13 7.73 7.40 1.04
N LEU A 14 8.33 7.08 2.18
CA LEU A 14 8.15 7.90 3.38
C LEU A 14 8.70 9.31 3.17
N ARG A 15 9.85 9.43 2.54
CA ARG A 15 10.43 10.74 2.24
C ARG A 15 9.57 11.53 1.28
N ALA A 16 9.06 10.88 0.25
CA ALA A 16 8.27 11.55 -0.78
C ALA A 16 6.92 12.02 -0.26
N THR A 17 6.33 11.28 0.70
CA THR A 17 4.95 11.53 1.15
C THR A 17 4.87 12.16 2.54
N GLY A 18 5.93 12.12 3.32
CA GLY A 18 5.88 12.51 4.72
C GLY A 18 5.11 11.53 5.58
N GLY A 19 4.85 10.33 5.07
CA GLY A 19 4.06 9.33 5.78
C GLY A 19 4.83 8.59 6.85
N GLU A 20 4.14 7.67 7.51
CA GLU A 20 4.74 6.82 8.53
C GLU A 20 4.22 5.39 8.38
N VAL A 21 5.07 4.43 8.72
CA VAL A 21 4.66 3.02 8.73
C VAL A 21 3.92 2.75 10.02
N ILE A 22 2.68 2.29 9.90
CA ILE A 22 1.84 2.00 11.08
C ILE A 22 1.61 0.50 11.28
N SER A 23 2.03 -0.34 10.32
CA SER A 23 1.92 -1.78 10.47
C SER A 23 2.83 -2.29 11.59
N LYS A 24 2.38 -3.33 12.30
CA LYS A 24 3.05 -3.79 13.53
C LYS A 24 4.17 -4.80 13.30
N SER A 25 4.06 -5.58 12.24
CA SER A 25 4.96 -6.73 12.05
C SER A 25 5.58 -6.78 10.67
N SER A 26 5.65 -5.66 9.98
CA SER A 26 6.15 -5.67 8.60
C SER A 26 7.67 -5.76 8.55
N THR A 27 8.14 -6.67 7.69
CA THR A 27 9.56 -6.73 7.32
C THR A 27 9.77 -6.22 5.90
N VAL A 28 8.73 -5.71 5.28
CA VAL A 28 8.80 -5.21 3.90
C VAL A 28 9.71 -3.97 3.84
N LYS A 29 10.67 -4.00 2.92
CA LYS A 29 11.59 -2.88 2.73
C LYS A 29 11.47 -2.26 1.34
N ARG A 30 10.88 -2.96 0.41
CA ARG A 30 10.79 -2.51 -0.98
C ARG A 30 9.45 -2.87 -1.60
N PHE A 31 9.07 -2.08 -2.58
CA PHE A 31 7.90 -2.33 -3.41
C PHE A 31 8.34 -2.54 -4.85
N CYS A 32 7.56 -3.30 -5.59
CA CYS A 32 7.76 -3.52 -7.00
C CYS A 32 6.50 -3.02 -7.72
N GLY A 33 6.55 -1.78 -8.16
CA GLY A 33 5.40 -1.15 -8.83
C GLY A 33 4.42 -0.48 -7.90
N ILE A 34 3.67 0.44 -8.44
CA ILE A 34 2.61 1.18 -7.73
C ILE A 34 1.32 1.00 -8.50
N SER A 35 0.20 0.84 -7.80
CA SER A 35 -1.11 0.80 -8.43
C SER A 35 -2.11 1.61 -7.64
N THR A 36 -2.99 2.31 -8.33
CA THR A 36 -4.14 2.99 -7.74
C THR A 36 -5.44 2.25 -8.07
N ASP A 37 -5.33 1.19 -8.87
CA ASP A 37 -6.48 0.38 -9.29
C ASP A 37 -6.36 -1.00 -8.65
N SER A 38 -7.30 -1.32 -7.76
CA SER A 38 -7.30 -2.60 -7.06
C SER A 38 -7.36 -3.80 -8.00
N ARG A 39 -7.93 -3.62 -9.18
CA ARG A 39 -8.06 -4.71 -10.16
C ARG A 39 -6.73 -5.00 -10.86
N ALA A 40 -5.83 -4.03 -10.88
CA ALA A 40 -4.56 -4.15 -11.57
C ALA A 40 -3.39 -4.43 -10.63
N VAL A 41 -3.64 -4.65 -9.35
CA VAL A 41 -2.59 -4.93 -8.38
C VAL A 41 -1.93 -6.27 -8.68
N ALA A 42 -0.61 -6.28 -8.67
CA ALA A 42 0.21 -7.48 -8.81
C ALA A 42 1.02 -7.70 -7.52
N PRO A 43 1.51 -8.93 -7.30
CA PRO A 43 2.33 -9.19 -6.11
C PRO A 43 3.51 -8.22 -6.02
N GLY A 44 3.77 -7.73 -4.83
CA GLY A 44 4.87 -6.79 -4.57
C GLY A 44 4.51 -5.33 -4.76
N ASN A 45 3.32 -5.02 -5.28
CA ASN A 45 2.92 -3.63 -5.52
C ASN A 45 2.69 -2.87 -4.21
N LEU A 46 2.83 -1.56 -4.29
CA LEU A 46 2.27 -0.64 -3.32
C LEU A 46 0.93 -0.15 -3.89
N PHE A 47 -0.15 -0.40 -3.17
CA PHE A 47 -1.45 0.10 -3.56
C PHE A 47 -1.70 1.44 -2.89
N VAL A 48 -2.05 2.46 -3.66
CA VAL A 48 -2.38 3.78 -3.13
C VAL A 48 -3.90 3.90 -3.06
N ALA A 49 -4.42 3.98 -1.84
CA ALA A 49 -5.86 4.07 -1.62
C ALA A 49 -6.30 5.53 -1.77
N LEU A 50 -6.94 5.82 -2.89
CA LEU A 50 -7.44 7.16 -3.17
C LEU A 50 -8.89 7.27 -2.74
N LYS A 51 -9.29 8.45 -2.29
CA LYS A 51 -10.66 8.73 -1.91
C LYS A 51 -11.24 9.81 -2.82
N GLY A 52 -12.30 9.47 -3.53
CA GLY A 52 -13.05 10.41 -4.37
C GLY A 52 -14.47 10.59 -3.84
N GLU A 53 -15.29 11.31 -4.57
CA GLU A 53 -16.67 11.59 -4.16
C GLU A 53 -17.53 10.33 -4.09
N ASN A 54 -17.36 9.44 -5.07
CA ASN A 54 -18.17 8.22 -5.17
C ASN A 54 -17.34 6.96 -5.01
N PHE A 55 -16.14 7.07 -4.50
CA PHE A 55 -15.20 5.97 -4.49
C PHE A 55 -14.20 6.16 -3.34
N ASP A 56 -13.97 5.10 -2.59
CA ASP A 56 -12.98 5.10 -1.52
C ASP A 56 -12.08 3.88 -1.69
N GLY A 57 -10.82 4.13 -2.08
CA GLY A 57 -9.86 3.06 -2.27
C GLY A 57 -9.58 2.24 -1.04
N HIS A 58 -9.84 2.79 0.16
CA HIS A 58 -9.66 2.03 1.40
C HIS A 58 -10.56 0.80 1.47
N ASP A 59 -11.69 0.82 0.75
CA ASP A 59 -12.61 -0.32 0.73
C ASP A 59 -12.01 -1.53 0.02
N PHE A 60 -10.93 -1.34 -0.72
CA PHE A 60 -10.31 -2.40 -1.51
C PHE A 60 -9.02 -2.93 -0.88
N VAL A 61 -8.67 -2.50 0.33
CA VAL A 61 -7.42 -2.92 0.98
C VAL A 61 -7.38 -4.44 1.15
N ARG A 62 -8.48 -5.04 1.63
CA ARG A 62 -8.51 -6.50 1.79
C ARG A 62 -8.23 -7.21 0.47
N GLU A 63 -8.88 -6.77 -0.59
CA GLU A 63 -8.73 -7.39 -1.91
C GLU A 63 -7.29 -7.31 -2.41
N VAL A 64 -6.64 -6.14 -2.28
CA VAL A 64 -5.27 -6.01 -2.78
C VAL A 64 -4.27 -6.81 -1.94
N LEU A 65 -4.53 -6.94 -0.64
CA LEU A 65 -3.67 -7.77 0.19
C LEU A 65 -3.82 -9.25 -0.14
N GLU A 66 -5.01 -9.68 -0.54
CA GLU A 66 -5.22 -11.04 -1.02
C GLU A 66 -4.51 -11.28 -2.35
N LYS A 67 -4.26 -10.24 -3.11
CA LYS A 67 -3.46 -10.30 -4.34
C LYS A 67 -1.96 -10.14 -4.06
N GLU A 68 -1.58 -10.20 -2.80
CA GLU A 68 -0.18 -10.17 -2.36
C GLU A 68 0.51 -8.83 -2.60
N ALA A 69 -0.23 -7.73 -2.53
CA ALA A 69 0.38 -6.42 -2.48
C ALA A 69 1.36 -6.37 -1.30
N ALA A 70 2.51 -5.76 -1.49
CA ALA A 70 3.52 -5.66 -0.42
C ALA A 70 3.17 -4.55 0.57
N GLY A 71 2.31 -3.62 0.19
CA GLY A 71 1.88 -2.59 1.09
C GLY A 71 0.75 -1.75 0.54
N VAL A 72 0.22 -0.91 1.42
CA VAL A 72 -0.82 0.05 1.05
C VAL A 72 -0.47 1.40 1.63
N LEU A 73 -0.80 2.45 0.89
CA LEU A 73 -0.65 3.82 1.35
C LEU A 73 -2.05 4.36 1.57
N ILE A 74 -2.33 4.82 2.79
CA ILE A 74 -3.69 5.16 3.21
C ILE A 74 -3.71 6.50 3.94
N GLN A 75 -4.89 7.08 4.08
CA GLN A 75 -5.10 8.27 4.89
C GLN A 75 -5.90 7.94 6.14
N ASP A 76 -6.86 7.05 6.01
CA ASP A 76 -7.79 6.72 7.10
C ASP A 76 -7.37 5.42 7.80
N GLU A 77 -6.69 5.58 8.93
CA GLU A 77 -6.17 4.45 9.69
C GLU A 77 -7.28 3.51 10.16
N GLU A 78 -8.46 4.03 10.48
CA GLU A 78 -9.56 3.19 10.96
C GLU A 78 -9.99 2.14 9.94
N LYS A 79 -9.85 2.46 8.67
CA LYS A 79 -10.23 1.54 7.59
C LYS A 79 -9.31 0.36 7.46
N VAL A 80 -8.12 0.40 8.06
CA VAL A 80 -7.13 -0.66 7.92
C VAL A 80 -6.76 -1.34 9.24
N VAL A 81 -7.47 -1.03 10.32
CA VAL A 81 -7.19 -1.63 11.63
C VAL A 81 -7.07 -3.15 11.59
N PRO A 82 -7.95 -3.89 10.91
CA PRO A 82 -7.84 -5.35 10.87
C PRO A 82 -6.55 -5.86 10.22
N PHE A 83 -5.84 -5.02 9.49
CA PHE A 83 -4.66 -5.44 8.73
C PHE A 83 -3.34 -4.99 9.37
N LEU A 84 -3.39 -4.23 10.47
CA LEU A 84 -2.19 -3.66 11.08
C LEU A 84 -1.21 -4.71 11.59
N THR A 85 -1.69 -5.89 11.92
CA THR A 85 -0.83 -6.97 12.41
C THR A 85 -0.49 -8.00 11.33
N ARG A 86 -0.91 -7.76 10.11
CA ARG A 86 -0.65 -8.69 9.01
C ARG A 86 0.85 -8.70 8.69
N GLU A 87 1.42 -9.90 8.60
CA GLU A 87 2.83 -10.06 8.29
C GLU A 87 3.12 -9.71 6.84
N ASN A 88 4.34 -9.26 6.59
CA ASN A 88 4.83 -8.96 5.25
C ASN A 88 3.98 -7.92 4.51
N THR A 89 3.41 -6.98 5.25
CA THR A 89 2.61 -5.91 4.68
C THR A 89 3.02 -4.59 5.31
N ALA A 90 3.46 -3.65 4.49
CA ALA A 90 3.80 -2.31 4.96
C ALA A 90 2.57 -1.43 4.79
N ILE A 91 2.03 -0.92 5.89
CA ILE A 91 0.91 0.02 5.86
C ILE A 91 1.45 1.39 6.19
N ILE A 92 1.35 2.29 5.22
CA ILE A 92 1.88 3.65 5.32
C ILE A 92 0.72 4.63 5.39
N ARG A 93 0.68 5.42 6.45
CA ARG A 93 -0.33 6.44 6.61
C ARG A 93 0.24 7.79 6.22
N VAL A 94 -0.52 8.52 5.44
CA VAL A 94 -0.18 9.88 5.04
C VAL A 94 -1.28 10.83 5.49
N ALA A 95 -0.95 12.12 5.63
CA ALA A 95 -1.89 13.11 6.14
C ALA A 95 -2.69 13.64 5.00
N ASP A 96 -2.83 13.39 3.94
CA ASP A 96 -3.66 13.98 2.90
C ASP A 96 -2.91 14.28 1.57
#